data_9082280ad023733d07c5457488ae4f53
#
_entry.id   9082280ad023733d07c5457488ae4f53
#
_cell.length_a   1.000
_cell.length_b   1.000
_cell.length_c   1.000
_cell.angle_alpha   90.00
_cell.angle_beta   90.00
_cell.angle_gamma   90.00
#
_symmetry.space_group_name_H-M   'P 1'
#
loop_
_entity.id
_entity.type
_entity.pdbx_description
1 polymer ?
#
loop_
_entity_poly.entity_id
_entity_poly.type
_entity_poly.pdbx_seq_one_letter_code
_entity_poly.pdbx_strand_id
1 'polypeptide(L)'
;ASGGTMSGKVFHEISEGIMAQSLKLDVKDARDSASVFLPDVKSGNILAADYVLKHLGINTATNWSGSYATGNPIWGKAEKEGKKKVLLIKEKQYSKNAVPDVSGMGARDAIFMMESRGIKTRIYGRGKVVKQSLVPGTRIKKGQVCALTLDL
;
A
#
# COMPACT_ATOMS: atom_id res chain seq x y z
N ALA A 1 2.34 -26.32 -50.22
CA ALA A 1 2.82 -25.64 -49.01
C ALA A 1 1.63 -25.13 -48.22
N SER A 2 1.47 -25.55 -46.98
CA SER A 2 0.35 -25.19 -46.12
C SER A 2 0.50 -23.73 -45.67
N GLY A 3 -0.51 -22.89 -45.90
CA GLY A 3 -0.49 -21.47 -45.56
C GLY A 3 -0.28 -21.18 -44.06
N GLY A 4 -0.53 -22.16 -43.18
CA GLY A 4 -0.32 -22.03 -41.74
C GLY A 4 1.13 -21.96 -41.29
N THR A 5 2.06 -22.52 -42.07
CA THR A 5 3.50 -22.52 -41.75
C THR A 5 4.19 -21.21 -42.12
N MET A 6 3.68 -20.48 -43.11
CA MET A 6 4.23 -19.16 -43.49
C MET A 6 3.69 -18.05 -42.60
N SER A 7 2.41 -18.06 -42.26
CA SER A 7 1.82 -17.06 -41.36
C SER A 7 2.37 -17.16 -39.93
N GLY A 8 2.67 -18.38 -39.44
CA GLY A 8 3.25 -18.56 -38.12
C GLY A 8 4.67 -18.00 -38.00
N LYS A 9 5.52 -18.15 -39.02
CA LYS A 9 6.87 -17.56 -39.01
C LYS A 9 6.84 -16.03 -39.02
N VAL A 10 6.02 -15.44 -39.88
CA VAL A 10 5.88 -13.96 -39.94
C VAL A 10 5.34 -13.40 -38.64
N PHE A 11 4.36 -14.07 -38.05
CA PHE A 11 3.82 -13.63 -36.75
C PHE A 11 4.87 -13.72 -35.62
N HIS A 12 5.68 -14.78 -35.63
CA HIS A 12 6.76 -14.96 -34.63
C HIS A 12 7.84 -13.87 -34.77
N GLU A 13 8.29 -13.60 -35.98
CA GLU A 13 9.29 -12.55 -36.23
C GLU A 13 8.78 -11.15 -35.87
N ILE A 14 7.50 -10.84 -36.13
CA ILE A 14 6.87 -9.57 -35.76
C ILE A 14 6.75 -9.47 -34.24
N SER A 15 6.32 -10.55 -33.56
CA SER A 15 6.16 -10.54 -32.10
C SER A 15 7.50 -10.42 -31.36
N GLU A 16 8.54 -11.10 -31.85
CA GLU A 16 9.90 -10.95 -31.30
C GLU A 16 10.45 -9.54 -31.53
N GLY A 17 10.21 -8.95 -32.72
CA GLY A 17 10.62 -7.58 -33.02
C GLY A 17 9.94 -6.57 -32.10
N ILE A 18 8.65 -6.71 -31.85
CA ILE A 18 7.89 -5.84 -30.94
C ILE A 18 8.35 -6.02 -29.49
N MET A 19 8.55 -7.26 -29.02
CA MET A 19 9.06 -7.55 -27.70
C MET A 19 10.46 -6.98 -27.48
N ALA A 20 11.36 -7.15 -28.46
CA ALA A 20 12.71 -6.61 -28.39
C ALA A 20 12.77 -5.07 -28.37
N GLN A 21 11.83 -4.41 -29.08
CA GLN A 21 11.70 -2.95 -29.05
C GLN A 21 11.08 -2.46 -27.75
N SER A 22 10.04 -3.11 -27.25
CA SER A 22 9.43 -2.72 -25.96
C SER A 22 10.40 -2.88 -24.80
N LEU A 23 11.18 -3.97 -24.76
CA LEU A 23 12.22 -4.16 -23.74
C LEU A 23 13.34 -3.10 -23.81
N LYS A 24 13.68 -2.61 -25.03
CA LYS A 24 14.65 -1.53 -25.19
C LYS A 24 14.11 -0.16 -24.78
N LEU A 25 12.83 0.08 -24.98
CA LEU A 25 12.15 1.31 -24.55
C LEU A 25 12.04 1.38 -23.03
N ASP A 26 11.65 0.28 -22.39
CA ASP A 26 11.52 0.22 -20.93
C ASP A 26 12.85 0.38 -20.18
N VAL A 27 13.97 -0.07 -20.77
CA VAL A 27 15.30 0.08 -20.13
C VAL A 27 15.86 1.50 -20.27
N LYS A 28 15.46 2.26 -21.29
CA LYS A 28 15.95 3.63 -21.49
C LYS A 28 15.18 4.67 -20.69
N ASP A 29 13.87 4.52 -20.59
CA ASP A 29 13.01 5.48 -19.88
C ASP A 29 13.09 5.37 -18.35
N ALA A 30 13.47 4.22 -17.81
CA ALA A 30 13.68 4.03 -16.37
C ALA A 30 14.89 4.80 -15.82
N ARG A 31 15.76 5.34 -16.66
CA ARG A 31 16.98 6.05 -16.20
C ARG A 31 16.92 7.56 -16.33
N ASP A 32 15.99 8.12 -17.09
CA ASP A 32 16.04 9.55 -17.47
C ASP A 32 14.89 10.42 -16.94
N SER A 33 13.91 9.91 -16.25
CA SER A 33 12.86 10.78 -15.74
C SER A 33 12.95 10.96 -14.23
N ALA A 34 13.59 12.02 -13.86
CA ALA A 34 13.74 12.50 -12.48
C ALA A 34 12.45 13.02 -11.82
N SER A 35 11.28 12.75 -12.35
CA SER A 35 10.02 13.04 -11.68
C SER A 35 9.36 11.74 -11.20
N VAL A 36 9.96 11.09 -10.19
CA VAL A 36 9.28 10.00 -9.49
C VAL A 36 8.02 10.58 -8.85
N PHE A 37 6.87 10.30 -9.45
CA PHE A 37 5.60 10.63 -8.84
C PHE A 37 5.45 9.78 -7.57
N LEU A 38 5.51 10.42 -6.42
CA LEU A 38 5.26 9.72 -5.16
C LEU A 38 3.76 9.44 -5.03
N PRO A 39 3.37 8.16 -4.98
CA PRO A 39 1.97 7.81 -4.77
C PRO A 39 1.47 8.29 -3.40
N ASP A 40 0.16 8.45 -3.27
CA ASP A 40 -0.46 8.68 -1.97
C ASP A 40 -0.56 7.35 -1.22
N VAL A 41 0.44 7.08 -0.39
CA VAL A 41 0.52 5.82 0.36
C VAL A 41 -0.39 5.92 1.58
N LYS A 42 -1.30 4.97 1.71
CA LYS A 42 -2.18 4.89 2.87
C LYS A 42 -1.41 4.33 4.07
N SER A 43 -1.74 4.84 5.25
CA SER A 43 -1.33 4.24 6.52
C SER A 43 -1.93 2.84 6.67
N GLY A 44 -1.36 2.02 7.54
CA GLY A 44 -1.80 0.64 7.75
C GLY A 44 -0.62 -0.31 7.92
N ASN A 45 -0.55 -1.37 7.15
CA ASN A 45 0.59 -2.30 7.16
C ASN A 45 1.79 -1.67 6.44
N ILE A 46 2.62 -0.94 7.19
CA ILE A 46 3.79 -0.24 6.65
C ILE A 46 4.93 -1.18 6.25
N LEU A 47 4.97 -2.40 6.76
CA LEU A 47 5.93 -3.41 6.30
C LEU A 47 5.64 -3.84 4.85
N ALA A 48 4.37 -4.07 4.53
CA ALA A 48 3.97 -4.38 3.17
C ALA A 48 4.17 -3.18 2.24
N ALA A 49 3.87 -1.96 2.72
CA ALA A 49 4.09 -0.74 1.95
C ALA A 49 5.58 -0.54 1.63
N ASP A 50 6.49 -0.74 2.59
CA ASP A 50 7.94 -0.65 2.37
C ASP A 50 8.42 -1.63 1.30
N TYR A 51 7.95 -2.87 1.37
CA TYR A 51 8.27 -3.90 0.38
C TYR A 51 7.86 -3.48 -1.03
N VAL A 52 6.62 -3.05 -1.21
CA VAL A 52 6.09 -2.63 -2.52
C VAL A 52 6.81 -1.39 -3.04
N LEU A 53 7.01 -0.36 -2.20
CA LEU A 53 7.67 0.88 -2.60
C LEU A 53 9.11 0.65 -3.07
N LYS A 54 9.86 -0.20 -2.36
CA LYS A 54 11.22 -0.58 -2.76
C LYS A 54 11.25 -1.30 -4.10
N HIS A 55 10.30 -2.18 -4.38
CA HIS A 55 10.18 -2.86 -5.68
C HIS A 55 9.81 -1.90 -6.82
N LEU A 56 9.12 -0.81 -6.52
CA LEU A 56 8.83 0.27 -7.46
C LEU A 56 9.97 1.29 -7.60
N GLY A 57 11.11 1.08 -6.94
CA GLY A 57 12.25 2.00 -6.96
C GLY A 57 12.02 3.29 -6.16
N ILE A 58 11.02 3.33 -5.28
CA ILE A 58 10.71 4.49 -4.44
C ILE A 58 11.48 4.39 -3.12
N ASN A 59 12.22 5.45 -2.78
CA ASN A 59 12.96 5.50 -1.54
C ASN A 59 12.02 5.59 -0.33
N THR A 60 12.28 4.76 0.68
CA THR A 60 11.57 4.78 1.95
C THR A 60 12.50 5.12 3.10
N ALA A 61 11.99 5.82 4.12
CA ALA A 61 12.65 5.97 5.40
C ALA A 61 11.79 5.34 6.49
N THR A 62 12.43 4.59 7.39
CA THR A 62 11.72 3.83 8.43
C THR A 62 12.35 4.12 9.80
N ASN A 63 11.54 4.18 10.84
CA ASN A 63 11.99 4.28 12.25
C ASN A 63 11.94 2.91 12.96
N TRP A 64 11.91 1.84 12.18
CA TRP A 64 11.81 0.46 12.67
C TRP A 64 12.70 -0.46 11.82
N SER A 65 13.02 -1.63 12.37
CA SER A 65 13.68 -2.72 11.66
C SER A 65 12.74 -3.92 11.59
N GLY A 66 12.68 -4.55 10.43
CA GLY A 66 11.86 -5.73 10.21
C GLY A 66 12.04 -6.25 8.79
N SER A 67 11.73 -7.51 8.58
CA SER A 67 11.76 -8.15 7.26
C SER A 67 10.38 -8.67 6.90
N TYR A 68 9.99 -8.50 5.66
CA TYR A 68 8.75 -9.06 5.13
C TYR A 68 8.71 -10.59 5.28
N ALA A 69 9.87 -11.24 5.29
CA ALA A 69 10.00 -12.68 5.48
C ALA A 69 9.53 -13.19 6.86
N THR A 70 9.47 -12.35 7.88
CA THR A 70 9.02 -12.73 9.23
C THR A 70 7.51 -12.82 9.38
N GLY A 71 6.74 -12.38 8.39
CA GLY A 71 5.30 -12.54 8.31
C GLY A 71 4.44 -11.71 9.28
N ASN A 72 5.04 -11.04 10.26
CA ASN A 72 4.30 -10.21 11.21
C ASN A 72 4.07 -8.80 10.66
N PRO A 73 2.82 -8.33 10.53
CA PRO A 73 2.54 -6.99 10.04
C PRO A 73 3.05 -5.94 11.04
N ILE A 74 3.66 -4.87 10.51
CA ILE A 74 4.02 -3.68 11.27
C ILE A 74 3.01 -2.59 10.90
N TRP A 75 2.28 -2.11 11.90
CA TRP A 75 1.26 -1.09 11.72
C TRP A 75 1.83 0.31 11.99
N GLY A 76 1.47 1.25 11.15
CA GLY A 76 1.99 2.62 11.27
C GLY A 76 1.44 3.58 10.25
N LYS A 77 2.01 4.79 10.24
CA LYS A 77 1.65 5.89 9.34
C LYS A 77 2.62 5.96 8.16
N ALA A 78 2.07 6.35 7.02
CA ALA A 78 2.82 6.67 5.83
C ALA A 78 2.66 8.16 5.54
N GLU A 79 3.77 8.88 5.38
CA GLU A 79 3.81 10.30 5.10
C GLU A 79 4.77 10.59 3.95
N LYS A 80 4.49 11.60 3.13
CA LYS A 80 5.41 12.03 2.07
C LYS A 80 6.47 12.94 2.67
N GLU A 81 7.74 12.60 2.47
CA GLU A 81 8.87 13.44 2.82
C GLU A 81 9.45 14.08 1.55
N GLY A 82 9.04 15.32 1.28
CA GLY A 82 9.41 16.04 0.07
C GLY A 82 8.86 15.38 -1.20
N LYS A 83 9.66 15.43 -2.29
CA LYS A 83 9.25 14.91 -3.62
C LYS A 83 9.84 13.54 -3.96
N LYS A 84 10.70 12.95 -3.10
CA LYS A 84 11.50 11.79 -3.48
C LYS A 84 11.44 10.62 -2.48
N LYS A 85 10.77 10.78 -1.35
CA LYS A 85 10.82 9.81 -0.27
C LYS A 85 9.48 9.64 0.45
N VAL A 86 9.18 8.42 0.87
CA VAL A 86 8.05 8.10 1.74
C VAL A 86 8.58 7.73 3.12
N LEU A 87 8.09 8.40 4.14
CA LEU A 87 8.39 8.13 5.53
C LEU A 87 7.36 7.14 6.08
N LEU A 88 7.83 5.99 6.56
CA LEU A 88 7.01 4.94 7.16
C LEU A 88 7.32 4.88 8.66
N ILE A 89 6.39 5.38 9.46
CA ILE A 89 6.55 5.52 10.90
C ILE A 89 5.74 4.46 11.62
N LYS A 90 6.42 3.60 12.36
CA LYS A 90 5.74 2.65 13.24
C LYS A 90 5.01 3.41 14.35
N GLU A 91 3.71 3.20 14.45
CA GLU A 91 2.92 3.78 15.52
C GLU A 91 3.10 3.03 16.84
N LYS A 92 2.93 3.81 17.92
CA LYS A 92 2.83 3.25 19.27
C LYS A 92 1.61 2.33 19.33
N GLN A 93 1.83 1.06 19.53
CA GLN A 93 0.71 0.13 19.66
C GLN A 93 -0.05 0.43 20.95
N TYR A 94 -1.31 0.81 20.82
CA TYR A 94 -2.22 0.85 21.94
C TYR A 94 -2.42 -0.55 22.52
N SER A 95 -2.65 -0.63 23.82
CA SER A 95 -3.03 -1.89 24.50
C SER A 95 -4.13 -2.62 23.72
N LYS A 96 -4.14 -3.95 23.75
CA LYS A 96 -5.19 -4.77 23.10
C LYS A 96 -6.61 -4.39 23.55
N ASN A 97 -6.75 -3.83 24.75
CA ASN A 97 -8.03 -3.41 25.33
C ASN A 97 -8.36 -1.92 25.06
N ALA A 98 -7.58 -1.23 24.23
CA ALA A 98 -7.81 0.16 23.89
C ALA A 98 -8.16 0.32 22.40
N VAL A 99 -9.02 1.31 22.12
CA VAL A 99 -9.42 1.68 20.76
C VAL A 99 -8.17 2.08 19.97
N PRO A 100 -7.90 1.47 18.79
CA PRO A 100 -6.76 1.85 17.97
C PRO A 100 -7.00 3.18 17.25
N ASP A 101 -5.93 3.87 16.89
CA ASP A 101 -5.98 4.95 15.90
C ASP A 101 -5.89 4.32 14.50
N VAL A 102 -6.92 4.53 13.68
CA VAL A 102 -6.97 4.05 12.30
C VAL A 102 -6.97 5.19 11.28
N SER A 103 -6.63 6.39 11.73
CA SER A 103 -6.56 7.58 10.86
C SER A 103 -5.54 7.36 9.73
N GLY A 104 -5.90 7.75 8.52
CA GLY A 104 -5.07 7.58 7.32
C GLY A 104 -5.02 6.15 6.76
N MET A 105 -5.61 5.17 7.42
CA MET A 105 -5.68 3.79 6.93
C MET A 105 -6.72 3.62 5.83
N GLY A 106 -6.48 2.66 4.93
CA GLY A 106 -7.51 2.19 4.01
C GLY A 106 -8.61 1.44 4.76
N ALA A 107 -9.81 1.35 4.15
CA ALA A 107 -10.97 0.67 4.75
C ALA A 107 -10.64 -0.74 5.26
N ARG A 108 -9.94 -1.55 4.46
CA ARG A 108 -9.58 -2.93 4.79
C ARG A 108 -8.74 -3.03 6.07
N ASP A 109 -7.70 -2.23 6.17
CA ASP A 109 -6.79 -2.25 7.30
C ASP A 109 -7.46 -1.69 8.55
N ALA A 110 -8.26 -0.64 8.40
CA ALA A 110 -9.03 -0.05 9.49
C ALA A 110 -10.06 -1.02 10.09
N ILE A 111 -10.81 -1.74 9.23
CA ILE A 111 -11.74 -2.80 9.65
C ILE A 111 -10.99 -3.86 10.43
N PHE A 112 -9.91 -4.39 9.84
CA PHE A 112 -9.11 -5.44 10.48
C PHE A 112 -8.61 -5.03 11.87
N MET A 113 -8.08 -3.80 11.99
CA MET A 113 -7.59 -3.27 13.26
C MET A 113 -8.67 -3.11 14.32
N MET A 114 -9.88 -2.71 13.94
CA MET A 114 -11.02 -2.54 14.86
C MET A 114 -11.62 -3.89 15.25
N GLU A 115 -11.91 -4.74 14.27
CA GLU A 115 -12.62 -6.01 14.48
C GLU A 115 -11.73 -7.05 15.18
N SER A 116 -10.43 -7.05 14.94
CA SER A 116 -9.48 -7.87 15.71
C SER A 116 -9.48 -7.56 17.22
N ARG A 117 -10.03 -6.41 17.63
CA ARG A 117 -10.22 -5.99 19.02
C ARG A 117 -11.66 -6.06 19.50
N GLY A 118 -12.56 -6.65 18.68
CA GLY A 118 -13.97 -6.83 19.03
C GLY A 118 -14.85 -5.59 18.85
N ILE A 119 -14.37 -4.58 18.14
CA ILE A 119 -15.13 -3.37 17.81
C ILE A 119 -15.77 -3.56 16.43
N LYS A 120 -17.08 -3.52 16.32
CA LYS A 120 -17.78 -3.54 15.03
C LYS A 120 -17.57 -2.22 14.30
N THR A 121 -17.48 -2.26 12.96
CA THR A 121 -17.23 -1.07 12.15
C THR A 121 -18.43 -0.74 11.26
N ARG A 122 -18.67 0.56 11.05
CA ARG A 122 -19.53 1.10 9.99
C ARG A 122 -18.72 2.08 9.16
N ILE A 123 -18.72 1.89 7.85
CA ILE A 123 -17.93 2.67 6.92
C ILE A 123 -18.80 3.62 6.12
N TYR A 124 -18.35 4.87 6.00
CA TYR A 124 -18.96 5.91 5.19
C TYR A 124 -17.89 6.53 4.29
N GLY A 125 -18.14 6.57 2.99
CA GLY A 125 -17.24 7.14 2.00
C GLY A 125 -16.24 6.14 1.40
N ARG A 126 -15.20 6.67 0.77
CA ARG A 126 -14.14 5.91 0.06
C ARG A 126 -12.79 6.57 0.33
N GLY A 127 -11.71 5.80 0.13
CA GLY A 127 -10.36 6.34 0.26
C GLY A 127 -9.67 5.91 1.55
N LYS A 128 -9.23 6.87 2.36
CA LYS A 128 -8.57 6.68 3.66
C LYS A 128 -9.43 7.23 4.80
N VAL A 129 -9.29 6.68 5.98
CA VAL A 129 -10.01 7.12 7.17
C VAL A 129 -9.55 8.54 7.55
N VAL A 130 -10.47 9.48 7.52
CA VAL A 130 -10.26 10.86 7.97
C VAL A 130 -10.88 11.13 9.34
N LYS A 131 -11.86 10.30 9.77
CA LYS A 131 -12.50 10.44 11.06
C LYS A 131 -12.97 9.10 11.60
N GLN A 132 -12.79 8.88 12.90
CA GLN A 132 -13.37 7.76 13.65
C GLN A 132 -14.21 8.28 14.82
N SER A 133 -15.32 7.59 15.11
CA SER A 133 -16.25 8.03 16.16
C SER A 133 -15.79 7.71 17.57
N LEU A 134 -14.95 6.68 17.73
CA LEU A 134 -14.37 6.32 19.02
C LEU A 134 -12.99 6.97 19.18
N VAL A 135 -12.73 7.55 20.33
CA VAL A 135 -11.47 8.21 20.63
C VAL A 135 -10.34 7.18 20.80
N PRO A 136 -9.22 7.29 20.05
CA PRO A 136 -8.08 6.41 20.21
C PRO A 136 -7.56 6.37 21.65
N GLY A 137 -7.12 5.19 22.10
CA GLY A 137 -6.60 4.99 23.44
C GLY A 137 -7.66 4.79 24.54
N THR A 138 -8.92 5.01 24.25
CA THR A 138 -10.01 4.74 25.23
C THR A 138 -10.24 3.25 25.41
N ARG A 139 -10.71 2.85 26.60
CA ARG A 139 -11.00 1.43 26.89
C ARG A 139 -12.15 0.92 26.06
N ILE A 140 -11.97 -0.24 25.44
CA ILE A 140 -12.99 -0.91 24.65
C ILE A 140 -14.09 -1.47 25.57
N LYS A 141 -15.35 -1.22 25.21
CA LYS A 141 -16.53 -1.83 25.83
C LYS A 141 -17.12 -2.90 24.90
N LYS A 142 -17.59 -4.00 25.46
CA LYS A 142 -18.20 -5.08 24.68
C LYS A 142 -19.37 -4.57 23.84
N GLY A 143 -19.36 -4.94 22.56
CA GLY A 143 -20.45 -4.56 21.63
C GLY A 143 -20.37 -3.13 21.06
N GLN A 144 -19.28 -2.39 21.29
CA GLN A 144 -19.08 -1.07 20.68
C GLN A 144 -19.05 -1.13 19.16
N VAL A 145 -19.61 -0.08 18.55
CA VAL A 145 -19.56 0.15 17.11
C VAL A 145 -18.79 1.44 16.84
N CYS A 146 -17.83 1.40 15.95
CA CYS A 146 -17.09 2.57 15.48
C CYS A 146 -17.55 2.95 14.08
N ALA A 147 -17.99 4.19 13.91
CA ALA A 147 -18.23 4.78 12.60
C ALA A 147 -16.92 5.36 12.07
N LEU A 148 -16.56 4.97 10.85
CA LEU A 148 -15.36 5.42 10.14
C LEU A 148 -15.78 6.23 8.92
N THR A 149 -15.36 7.48 8.85
CA THR A 149 -15.55 8.32 7.66
C THR A 149 -14.27 8.28 6.83
N LEU A 150 -14.41 7.96 5.55
CA LEU A 150 -13.33 7.88 4.58
C LEU A 150 -13.48 8.99 3.56
N ASP A 151 -12.32 9.51 3.11
CA ASP A 151 -12.19 10.48 2.02
C ASP A 151 -10.97 10.15 1.16
N LEU A 152 -10.93 10.68 -0.10
CA LEU A 152 -9.89 10.39 -1.12
C LEU A 152 -8.59 11.15 -0.87
#